data_6980eb1a79b10e420393d15bf52b1152
#
_entry.id   6980eb1a79b10e420393d15bf52b1152
#
_cell.length_a   1.000
_cell.length_b   1.000
_cell.length_c   1.000
_cell.angle_alpha   90.00
_cell.angle_beta   90.00
_cell.angle_gamma   90.00
#
_symmetry.space_group_name_H-M   'P 1'
#
loop_
_entity.id
_entity.type
_entity.pdbx_description
1 polymer ?
#
loop_
_entity_poly.entity_id
_entity_poly.type
_entity_poly.pdbx_seq_one_letter_code
_entity_poly.pdbx_strand_id
1 'polypeptide(L)'
;WNTTYYWRVDEANSANADSPWTGPLWSFTTANFLIIDDMESYNDIDEGQPGSNRIYLAWIDGFDNPATNGAVVGNLNAPFAEQTIVHSGLQSMPMAYDNSVGKSEATLTLTSNKDWTVNGVTTLTIWFRGASGNSAESLYVALNGGTPVTNDDPDAATRTSWTEWNIDLQAFGVNLSNVNSITLGLSSVTGGTGMMYFDDIRLYPPQP
;
A
#
# COMPACT_ATOMS: atom_id res chain seq x y z
N TRP A 1 15.39 -3.06 12.67
CA TRP A 1 15.14 -3.76 11.42
C TRP A 1 15.88 -5.08 11.39
N ASN A 2 15.22 -6.16 10.94
CA ASN A 2 15.79 -7.50 10.82
C ASN A 2 16.53 -7.96 12.10
N THR A 3 15.99 -7.60 13.26
CA THR A 3 16.60 -7.89 14.57
C THR A 3 15.73 -8.91 15.29
N THR A 4 16.36 -10.01 15.72
CA THR A 4 15.68 -11.03 16.51
C THR A 4 15.72 -10.64 17.99
N TYR A 5 14.56 -10.57 18.59
CA TYR A 5 14.36 -10.37 20.01
C TYR A 5 13.94 -11.67 20.67
N TYR A 6 14.46 -11.91 21.88
CA TYR A 6 14.11 -13.05 22.69
C TYR A 6 13.42 -12.58 23.96
N TRP A 7 12.37 -13.24 24.37
CA TRP A 7 11.61 -12.91 25.56
C TRP A 7 11.07 -14.15 26.24
N ARG A 8 10.79 -14.04 27.53
CA ARG A 8 10.10 -15.06 28.32
C ARG A 8 9.32 -14.42 29.45
N VAL A 9 8.36 -15.13 29.97
CA VAL A 9 7.62 -14.79 31.16
C VAL A 9 7.97 -15.79 32.25
N ASP A 10 8.53 -15.33 33.36
CA ASP A 10 8.79 -16.14 34.54
C ASP A 10 7.66 -15.87 35.56
N GLU A 11 7.10 -16.91 36.12
CA GLU A 11 6.07 -16.79 37.17
C GLU A 11 6.72 -16.81 38.56
N ALA A 12 6.39 -15.87 39.42
CA ALA A 12 6.89 -15.80 40.78
C ALA A 12 5.76 -15.82 41.80
N ASN A 13 5.91 -16.68 42.81
CA ASN A 13 5.00 -16.76 43.95
C ASN A 13 5.82 -16.83 45.27
N SER A 14 5.78 -15.76 46.04
CA SER A 14 6.54 -15.64 47.29
C SER A 14 6.11 -16.64 48.37
N ALA A 15 4.94 -17.26 48.25
CA ALA A 15 4.43 -18.26 49.17
C ALA A 15 4.80 -19.71 48.80
N ASN A 16 5.51 -19.91 47.68
CA ASN A 16 5.91 -21.25 47.19
C ASN A 16 7.44 -21.35 47.11
N ALA A 17 8.01 -22.36 47.75
CA ALA A 17 9.45 -22.57 47.79
C ALA A 17 10.07 -22.98 46.43
N ASP A 18 9.24 -23.51 45.51
CA ASP A 18 9.66 -23.89 44.15
C ASP A 18 9.63 -22.73 43.16
N SER A 19 9.23 -21.55 43.59
CA SER A 19 9.25 -20.30 42.81
C SER A 19 10.66 -19.71 42.70
N PRO A 20 11.02 -19.04 41.60
CA PRO A 20 10.20 -18.81 40.39
C PRO A 20 10.22 -19.99 39.42
N TRP A 21 9.11 -20.12 38.64
CA TRP A 21 9.07 -21.03 37.49
C TRP A 21 9.49 -20.29 36.23
N THR A 22 10.52 -20.81 35.59
CA THR A 22 11.06 -20.25 34.34
C THR A 22 10.17 -20.66 33.17
N GLY A 23 9.60 -19.67 32.46
CA GLY A 23 8.81 -19.89 31.26
C GLY A 23 9.65 -20.29 30.05
N PRO A 24 9.00 -20.74 28.97
CA PRO A 24 9.69 -21.00 27.70
C PRO A 24 10.26 -19.71 27.11
N LEU A 25 11.36 -19.87 26.37
CA LEU A 25 11.94 -18.77 25.59
C LEU A 25 11.20 -18.65 24.25
N TRP A 26 10.68 -17.48 23.96
CA TRP A 26 10.11 -17.12 22.66
C TRP A 26 10.99 -16.10 21.95
N SER A 27 10.85 -16.04 20.62
CA SER A 27 11.51 -15.03 19.83
C SER A 27 10.59 -14.49 18.73
N PHE A 28 10.87 -13.27 18.30
CA PHE A 28 10.35 -12.68 17.08
C PHE A 28 11.44 -11.88 16.38
N THR A 29 11.34 -11.75 15.07
CA THR A 29 12.25 -10.93 14.27
C THR A 29 11.46 -9.76 13.67
N THR A 30 12.00 -8.55 13.84
CA THR A 30 11.40 -7.36 13.20
C THR A 30 11.58 -7.43 11.69
N ALA A 31 10.61 -6.87 10.95
CA ALA A 31 10.68 -6.80 9.50
C ALA A 31 11.92 -6.03 9.01
N ASN A 32 12.31 -6.29 7.77
CA ASN A 32 13.38 -5.59 7.06
C ASN A 32 12.85 -4.55 6.06
N PHE A 33 11.63 -4.07 6.25
CA PHE A 33 10.97 -3.09 5.40
C PHE A 33 10.23 -2.03 6.22
N LEU A 34 9.97 -0.89 5.60
CA LEU A 34 9.09 0.14 6.14
C LEU A 34 7.75 0.07 5.41
N ILE A 35 6.66 -0.02 6.16
CA ILE A 35 5.30 0.01 5.61
C ILE A 35 4.95 1.46 5.28
N ILE A 36 4.53 1.70 4.04
CA ILE A 36 3.91 2.96 3.61
C ILE A 36 2.41 2.84 3.72
N ASP A 37 1.83 1.78 3.15
CA ASP A 37 0.44 1.39 3.35
C ASP A 37 0.30 -0.12 3.05
N ASP A 38 -0.21 -0.87 4.00
CA ASP A 38 -0.52 -2.30 3.88
C ASP A 38 -2.01 -2.57 3.82
N MET A 39 -2.81 -1.52 3.65
CA MET A 39 -4.28 -1.50 3.57
C MET A 39 -5.01 -1.98 4.84
N GLU A 40 -4.30 -2.47 5.86
CA GLU A 40 -4.88 -3.11 7.05
C GLU A 40 -5.48 -2.13 8.07
N SER A 41 -5.17 -0.83 7.93
CA SER A 41 -5.67 0.20 8.87
C SER A 41 -7.08 0.70 8.54
N TYR A 42 -7.61 0.38 7.35
CA TYR A 42 -8.91 0.89 6.90
C TYR A 42 -10.08 0.15 7.54
N ASN A 43 -11.21 0.85 7.67
CA ASN A 43 -12.43 0.31 8.27
C ASN A 43 -13.70 0.92 7.65
N ASP A 44 -14.86 0.39 8.03
CA ASP A 44 -16.16 0.79 7.52
C ASP A 44 -16.95 1.71 8.48
N ILE A 45 -16.31 2.21 9.55
CA ILE A 45 -16.95 3.12 10.51
C ILE A 45 -17.40 4.38 9.77
N ASP A 46 -18.62 4.82 10.04
CA ASP A 46 -19.23 5.97 9.36
C ASP A 46 -18.37 7.22 9.48
N GLU A 47 -18.32 7.98 8.37
CA GLU A 47 -17.59 9.23 8.29
C GLU A 47 -18.03 10.20 9.42
N GLY A 48 -17.04 10.85 10.03
CA GLY A 48 -17.26 11.75 11.16
C GLY A 48 -17.42 11.06 12.52
N GLN A 49 -17.46 9.72 12.56
CA GLN A 49 -17.43 8.99 13.83
C GLN A 49 -15.99 8.79 14.31
N PRO A 50 -15.76 8.76 15.64
CA PRO A 50 -14.43 8.49 16.19
C PRO A 50 -13.85 7.16 15.67
N GLY A 51 -12.62 7.19 15.16
CA GLY A 51 -11.94 6.01 14.64
C GLY A 51 -12.28 5.66 13.18
N SER A 52 -13.12 6.46 12.50
CA SER A 52 -13.38 6.29 11.06
C SER A 52 -12.09 6.45 10.25
N ASN A 53 -11.80 5.44 9.42
CA ASN A 53 -10.66 5.44 8.49
C ASN A 53 -11.06 4.70 7.21
N ARG A 54 -11.90 5.30 6.40
CA ARG A 54 -12.37 4.71 5.14
C ARG A 54 -11.33 4.89 4.05
N ILE A 55 -11.07 3.85 3.27
CA ILE A 55 -9.99 3.82 2.28
C ILE A 55 -10.11 4.97 1.24
N TYR A 56 -11.30 5.28 0.77
CA TYR A 56 -11.55 6.34 -0.20
C TYR A 56 -11.42 7.77 0.38
N LEU A 57 -11.41 7.93 1.71
CA LEU A 57 -11.11 9.20 2.38
C LEU A 57 -9.60 9.39 2.58
N ALA A 58 -8.82 8.32 2.57
CA ALA A 58 -7.37 8.34 2.66
C ALA A 58 -6.72 8.48 1.27
N TRP A 59 -7.15 7.64 0.33
CA TRP A 59 -6.72 7.67 -1.06
C TRP A 59 -7.66 8.54 -1.89
N ILE A 60 -7.33 9.81 -2.01
CA ILE A 60 -8.15 10.79 -2.76
C ILE A 60 -8.06 10.50 -4.24
N ASP A 61 -9.21 10.33 -4.86
CA ASP A 61 -9.40 9.87 -6.22
C ASP A 61 -10.13 10.89 -7.12
N GLY A 62 -10.78 10.42 -8.19
CA GLY A 62 -11.52 11.24 -9.14
C GLY A 62 -13.02 11.36 -8.88
N PHE A 63 -13.54 10.78 -7.80
CA PHE A 63 -14.98 10.73 -7.54
C PHE A 63 -15.65 12.13 -7.59
N ASP A 64 -15.01 13.14 -7.01
CA ASP A 64 -15.51 14.52 -7.03
C ASP A 64 -15.18 15.28 -8.32
N ASN A 65 -14.30 14.74 -9.19
CA ASN A 65 -13.85 15.37 -10.44
C ASN A 65 -13.75 14.37 -11.60
N PRO A 66 -14.82 13.62 -11.91
CA PRO A 66 -14.78 12.52 -12.87
C PRO A 66 -14.50 12.96 -14.32
N ALA A 67 -14.61 14.26 -14.63
CA ALA A 67 -14.29 14.79 -15.95
C ALA A 67 -12.77 14.90 -16.22
N THR A 68 -11.93 14.79 -15.22
CA THR A 68 -10.46 14.95 -15.33
C THR A 68 -9.67 13.84 -14.70
N ASN A 69 -10.33 12.98 -13.91
CA ASN A 69 -9.75 11.85 -13.22
C ASN A 69 -10.80 10.74 -13.11
N GLY A 70 -10.58 9.63 -13.80
CA GLY A 70 -11.52 8.52 -13.86
C GLY A 70 -11.36 7.48 -12.75
N ALA A 71 -10.52 7.71 -11.73
CA ALA A 71 -10.35 6.77 -10.63
C ALA A 71 -11.48 6.84 -9.61
N VAL A 72 -11.90 5.69 -9.11
CA VAL A 72 -12.78 5.55 -7.94
C VAL A 72 -12.19 4.47 -7.02
N VAL A 73 -11.82 4.87 -5.80
CA VAL A 73 -11.25 3.98 -4.78
C VAL A 73 -12.34 3.43 -3.88
N GLY A 74 -12.21 2.17 -3.54
CA GLY A 74 -13.14 1.47 -2.65
C GLY A 74 -14.28 0.78 -3.38
N ASN A 75 -14.88 -0.20 -2.70
CA ASN A 75 -16.10 -0.85 -3.15
C ASN A 75 -17.30 0.09 -2.99
N LEU A 76 -18.33 -0.11 -3.81
CA LEU A 76 -19.56 0.70 -3.76
C LEU A 76 -20.29 0.60 -2.41
N ASN A 77 -20.16 -0.52 -1.74
CA ASN A 77 -20.75 -0.80 -0.41
C ASN A 77 -19.68 -1.38 0.50
N ALA A 78 -19.88 -1.24 1.80
CA ALA A 78 -19.02 -1.88 2.79
C ALA A 78 -19.00 -3.43 2.62
N PRO A 79 -17.84 -4.06 2.80
CA PRO A 79 -16.55 -3.45 3.14
C PRO A 79 -15.99 -2.61 2.00
N PHE A 80 -15.57 -1.37 2.30
CA PHE A 80 -15.05 -0.46 1.26
C PHE A 80 -13.66 -0.87 0.79
N ALA A 81 -12.80 -1.41 1.66
CA ALA A 81 -11.60 -2.13 1.24
C ALA A 81 -11.97 -3.55 0.76
N GLU A 82 -11.25 -4.08 -0.22
CA GLU A 82 -11.48 -5.43 -0.75
C GLU A 82 -10.94 -6.50 0.21
N GLN A 83 -11.75 -7.52 0.49
CA GLN A 83 -11.43 -8.58 1.47
C GLN A 83 -11.35 -9.98 0.87
N THR A 84 -11.56 -10.11 -0.45
CA THR A 84 -11.51 -11.42 -1.13
C THR A 84 -10.34 -11.51 -2.11
N ILE A 85 -9.95 -10.39 -2.71
CA ILE A 85 -8.81 -10.27 -3.60
C ILE A 85 -7.69 -9.54 -2.86
N VAL A 86 -6.95 -10.25 -2.02
CA VAL A 86 -5.93 -9.74 -1.10
C VAL A 86 -4.59 -10.39 -1.42
N HIS A 87 -3.49 -9.64 -1.37
CA HIS A 87 -2.13 -10.17 -1.49
C HIS A 87 -1.64 -10.71 -0.15
N SER A 88 -1.71 -9.90 0.89
CA SER A 88 -1.40 -10.33 2.27
C SER A 88 -2.36 -9.69 3.27
N GLY A 89 -2.38 -10.19 4.51
CA GLY A 89 -3.30 -9.66 5.53
C GLY A 89 -4.76 -9.97 5.25
N LEU A 90 -5.64 -8.98 5.40
CA LEU A 90 -7.10 -9.14 5.32
C LEU A 90 -7.76 -8.23 4.26
N GLN A 91 -7.06 -7.23 3.75
CA GLN A 91 -7.63 -6.23 2.86
C GLN A 91 -6.64 -5.77 1.78
N SER A 92 -7.17 -5.29 0.66
CA SER A 92 -6.44 -4.59 -0.38
C SER A 92 -7.23 -3.36 -0.85
N MET A 93 -6.62 -2.48 -1.63
CA MET A 93 -7.26 -1.31 -2.20
C MET A 93 -7.84 -1.63 -3.58
N PRO A 94 -9.18 -1.69 -3.76
CA PRO A 94 -9.79 -1.71 -5.08
C PRO A 94 -9.82 -0.29 -5.64
N MET A 95 -9.43 -0.12 -6.91
CA MET A 95 -9.47 1.15 -7.65
C MET A 95 -10.04 0.90 -9.05
N ALA A 96 -11.28 1.31 -9.26
CA ALA A 96 -11.86 1.37 -10.60
C ALA A 96 -11.20 2.51 -11.40
N TYR A 97 -11.04 2.32 -12.72
CA TYR A 97 -10.52 3.35 -13.61
C TYR A 97 -11.37 3.50 -14.86
N ASP A 98 -11.50 4.75 -15.32
CA ASP A 98 -12.07 5.12 -16.61
C ASP A 98 -11.15 6.14 -17.28
N ASN A 99 -10.30 5.64 -18.18
CA ASN A 99 -9.30 6.45 -18.86
C ASN A 99 -9.82 7.16 -20.13
N SER A 100 -11.13 7.15 -20.38
CA SER A 100 -11.75 7.98 -21.42
C SER A 100 -11.50 9.48 -21.18
N VAL A 101 -11.23 9.87 -19.93
CA VAL A 101 -10.88 11.25 -19.54
C VAL A 101 -9.38 11.53 -19.51
N GLY A 102 -8.55 10.56 -19.93
CA GLY A 102 -7.10 10.70 -20.08
C GLY A 102 -6.29 10.04 -18.98
N LYS A 103 -6.76 9.99 -17.74
CA LYS A 103 -6.07 9.34 -16.61
C LYS A 103 -7.03 8.96 -15.50
N SER A 104 -6.55 8.05 -14.65
CA SER A 104 -7.18 7.67 -13.38
C SER A 104 -6.13 7.61 -12.29
N GLU A 105 -6.27 8.42 -11.24
CA GLU A 105 -5.28 8.59 -10.17
C GLU A 105 -5.92 8.51 -8.79
N ALA A 106 -5.24 7.85 -7.86
CA ALA A 106 -5.53 7.93 -6.43
C ALA A 106 -4.28 8.37 -5.67
N THR A 107 -4.42 9.33 -4.75
CA THR A 107 -3.30 9.93 -4.02
C THR A 107 -3.48 9.79 -2.52
N LEU A 108 -2.51 9.17 -1.87
CA LEU A 108 -2.37 9.13 -0.41
C LEU A 108 -1.46 10.28 0.05
N THR A 109 -1.94 11.07 1.01
CA THR A 109 -1.11 12.03 1.75
C THR A 109 -0.49 11.36 2.97
N LEU A 110 0.83 11.35 3.04
CA LEU A 110 1.56 10.72 4.15
C LEU A 110 1.55 11.63 5.38
N THR A 111 1.12 11.11 6.51
CA THR A 111 1.18 11.79 7.81
C THR A 111 2.38 11.37 8.64
N SER A 112 2.96 10.20 8.36
CA SER A 112 4.15 9.61 8.99
C SER A 112 5.07 9.01 7.94
N ASN A 113 6.22 8.47 8.34
CA ASN A 113 7.18 7.76 7.46
C ASN A 113 7.56 8.55 6.20
N LYS A 114 7.74 9.88 6.32
CA LYS A 114 8.02 10.78 5.20
C LYS A 114 9.48 10.79 4.77
N ASP A 115 10.39 10.38 5.63
CA ASP A 115 11.82 10.29 5.30
C ASP A 115 12.14 8.89 4.76
N TRP A 116 12.30 8.82 3.45
CA TRP A 116 12.63 7.59 2.70
C TRP A 116 14.13 7.45 2.46
N THR A 117 14.96 8.14 3.25
CA THR A 117 16.42 7.99 3.26
C THR A 117 16.91 7.16 4.45
N VAL A 118 16.00 6.81 5.38
CA VAL A 118 16.34 6.08 6.61
C VAL A 118 16.63 4.61 6.34
N ASN A 119 17.41 4.00 7.23
CA ASN A 119 17.69 2.56 7.24
C ASN A 119 18.23 1.99 5.89
N GLY A 120 18.76 2.85 5.02
CA GLY A 120 19.32 2.43 3.75
C GLY A 120 18.31 1.91 2.72
N VAL A 121 17.04 2.30 2.82
CA VAL A 121 16.04 1.92 1.80
C VAL A 121 16.39 2.52 0.44
N THR A 122 16.18 1.74 -0.60
CA THR A 122 16.47 2.11 -1.99
C THR A 122 15.34 1.76 -2.93
N THR A 123 14.42 0.91 -2.50
CA THR A 123 13.39 0.33 -3.36
C THR A 123 12.00 0.57 -2.78
N LEU A 124 11.10 1.13 -3.58
CA LEU A 124 9.66 1.11 -3.35
C LEU A 124 9.10 -0.15 -4.01
N THR A 125 8.40 -0.96 -3.23
CA THR A 125 7.68 -2.14 -3.72
C THR A 125 6.19 -1.91 -3.59
N ILE A 126 5.46 -2.23 -4.65
CA ILE A 126 4.00 -2.18 -4.71
C ILE A 126 3.50 -3.50 -5.27
N TRP A 127 2.59 -4.16 -4.57
CA TRP A 127 1.87 -5.29 -5.12
C TRP A 127 0.62 -4.81 -5.83
N PHE A 128 0.43 -5.24 -7.06
CA PHE A 128 -0.73 -4.89 -7.87
C PHE A 128 -1.32 -6.09 -8.60
N ARG A 129 -2.58 -5.95 -8.98
CA ARG A 129 -3.33 -6.94 -9.75
C ARG A 129 -4.45 -6.24 -10.51
N GLY A 130 -4.69 -6.62 -11.77
CA GLY A 130 -5.85 -6.24 -12.55
C GLY A 130 -6.99 -7.27 -12.46
N ALA A 131 -8.18 -6.87 -12.85
CA ALA A 131 -9.30 -7.77 -13.04
C ALA A 131 -9.31 -8.35 -14.47
N SER A 132 -10.03 -9.47 -14.66
CA SER A 132 -10.27 -10.00 -16.01
C SER A 132 -11.13 -9.03 -16.82
N GLY A 133 -10.73 -8.75 -18.05
CA GLY A 133 -11.46 -7.81 -18.93
C GLY A 133 -10.97 -6.35 -18.80
N ASN A 134 -9.95 -6.07 -17.99
CA ASN A 134 -9.31 -4.76 -17.98
C ASN A 134 -8.77 -4.39 -19.36
N SER A 135 -8.87 -3.11 -19.71
CA SER A 135 -8.13 -2.54 -20.83
C SER A 135 -6.66 -2.37 -20.46
N ALA A 136 -5.77 -2.55 -21.43
CA ALA A 136 -4.35 -2.30 -21.24
C ALA A 136 -4.08 -0.78 -21.19
N GLU A 137 -3.87 -0.28 -19.99
CA GLU A 137 -3.56 1.12 -19.70
C GLU A 137 -2.21 1.20 -18.98
N SER A 138 -1.53 2.33 -19.10
CA SER A 138 -0.16 2.48 -18.61
C SER A 138 -0.16 2.76 -17.10
N LEU A 139 0.22 1.76 -16.31
CA LEU A 139 0.32 1.87 -14.84
C LEU A 139 1.55 2.71 -14.45
N TYR A 140 1.38 3.64 -13.51
CA TYR A 140 2.47 4.47 -13.00
C TYR A 140 2.30 4.82 -11.53
N VAL A 141 3.39 5.30 -10.92
CA VAL A 141 3.42 5.88 -9.58
C VAL A 141 4.18 7.21 -9.61
N ALA A 142 3.72 8.18 -8.82
CA ALA A 142 4.39 9.46 -8.64
C ALA A 142 4.54 9.80 -7.15
N LEU A 143 5.60 10.50 -6.80
CA LEU A 143 5.85 11.02 -5.46
C LEU A 143 5.79 12.55 -5.47
N ASN A 144 5.13 13.15 -4.49
CA ASN A 144 5.03 14.61 -4.31
C ASN A 144 4.50 15.35 -5.56
N GLY A 145 3.68 14.71 -6.39
CA GLY A 145 3.22 15.29 -7.67
C GLY A 145 4.34 15.50 -8.70
N GLY A 146 5.49 14.84 -8.52
CA GLY A 146 6.62 14.88 -9.46
C GLY A 146 6.40 14.05 -10.71
N THR A 147 7.46 13.86 -11.49
CA THR A 147 7.42 13.03 -12.71
C THR A 147 7.05 11.58 -12.36
N PRO A 148 6.03 11.01 -13.00
CA PRO A 148 5.68 9.62 -12.78
C PRO A 148 6.77 8.65 -13.23
N VAL A 149 6.91 7.54 -12.50
CA VAL A 149 7.63 6.35 -12.93
C VAL A 149 6.60 5.36 -13.45
N THR A 150 6.72 5.01 -14.72
CA THR A 150 5.81 4.10 -15.41
C THR A 150 6.29 2.66 -15.26
N ASN A 151 5.36 1.72 -15.10
CA ASN A 151 5.66 0.30 -15.13
C ASN A 151 6.12 -0.11 -16.54
N ASP A 152 7.22 -0.86 -16.63
CA ASP A 152 7.80 -1.28 -17.91
C ASP A 152 6.96 -2.35 -18.66
N ASP A 153 6.04 -3.02 -17.95
CA ASP A 153 5.11 -3.97 -18.55
C ASP A 153 3.87 -3.23 -19.10
N PRO A 154 3.70 -3.13 -20.42
CA PRO A 154 2.56 -2.46 -21.03
C PRO A 154 1.22 -3.16 -20.71
N ASP A 155 1.28 -4.43 -20.30
CA ASP A 155 0.12 -5.24 -19.94
C ASP A 155 -0.13 -5.27 -18.42
N ALA A 156 0.56 -4.43 -17.62
CA ALA A 156 0.44 -4.42 -16.17
C ALA A 156 -1.02 -4.36 -15.69
N ALA A 157 -1.84 -3.48 -16.28
CA ALA A 157 -3.25 -3.34 -15.91
C ALA A 157 -4.11 -4.58 -16.18
N THR A 158 -3.66 -5.50 -17.04
CA THR A 158 -4.38 -6.74 -17.41
C THR A 158 -3.90 -7.97 -16.65
N ARG A 159 -2.86 -7.85 -15.80
CA ARG A 159 -2.34 -8.97 -14.99
C ARG A 159 -3.37 -9.41 -13.96
N THR A 160 -3.89 -10.61 -14.09
CA THR A 160 -4.93 -11.17 -13.19
C THR A 160 -4.37 -11.92 -11.99
N SER A 161 -3.07 -11.93 -11.82
CA SER A 161 -2.37 -12.43 -10.62
C SER A 161 -1.66 -11.29 -9.90
N TRP A 162 -1.48 -11.41 -8.60
CA TRP A 162 -0.66 -10.47 -7.85
C TRP A 162 0.76 -10.43 -8.43
N THR A 163 1.22 -9.24 -8.74
CA THR A 163 2.51 -8.96 -9.37
C THR A 163 3.26 -7.93 -8.53
N GLU A 164 4.51 -8.25 -8.24
CA GLU A 164 5.39 -7.35 -7.52
C GLU A 164 6.00 -6.34 -8.47
N TRP A 165 5.98 -5.07 -8.09
CA TRP A 165 6.62 -3.98 -8.81
C TRP A 165 7.66 -3.31 -7.92
N ASN A 166 8.92 -3.51 -8.23
CA ASN A 166 10.06 -2.95 -7.53
C ASN A 166 10.60 -1.73 -8.30
N ILE A 167 10.68 -0.58 -7.63
CA ILE A 167 11.04 0.71 -8.22
C ILE A 167 12.23 1.28 -7.46
N ASP A 168 13.31 1.61 -8.17
CA ASP A 168 14.42 2.37 -7.60
C ASP A 168 13.93 3.76 -7.17
N LEU A 169 14.12 4.12 -5.91
CA LEU A 169 13.71 5.42 -5.38
C LEU A 169 14.40 6.59 -6.09
N GLN A 170 15.58 6.40 -6.67
CA GLN A 170 16.27 7.43 -7.43
C GLN A 170 15.57 7.77 -8.77
N ALA A 171 14.74 6.85 -9.29
CA ALA A 171 13.99 7.08 -10.53
C ALA A 171 12.97 8.23 -10.41
N PHE A 172 12.51 8.55 -9.19
CA PHE A 172 11.51 9.62 -8.98
C PHE A 172 12.09 11.03 -9.10
N GLY A 173 13.40 11.22 -8.89
CA GLY A 173 14.04 12.53 -8.99
C GLY A 173 13.52 13.59 -7.99
N VAL A 174 12.87 13.17 -6.89
CA VAL A 174 12.31 14.03 -5.84
C VAL A 174 13.16 14.01 -4.58
N ASN A 175 12.89 14.93 -3.65
CA ASN A 175 13.51 14.91 -2.33
C ASN A 175 12.93 13.77 -1.48
N LEU A 176 13.69 12.69 -1.34
CA LEU A 176 13.30 11.50 -0.58
C LEU A 176 13.31 11.70 0.95
N SER A 177 13.96 12.77 1.47
CA SER A 177 13.90 13.05 2.91
C SER A 177 12.59 13.69 3.35
N ASN A 178 11.70 14.02 2.41
CA ASN A 178 10.38 14.59 2.69
C ASN A 178 9.36 14.18 1.62
N VAL A 179 8.95 12.93 1.60
CA VAL A 179 7.87 12.44 0.76
C VAL A 179 6.55 12.70 1.46
N ASN A 180 5.72 13.56 0.87
CA ASN A 180 4.44 13.97 1.44
C ASN A 180 3.25 13.23 0.83
N SER A 181 3.41 12.72 -0.39
CA SER A 181 2.33 11.98 -1.07
C SER A 181 2.87 10.94 -2.02
N ILE A 182 2.08 9.88 -2.18
CA ILE A 182 2.23 8.87 -3.22
C ILE A 182 0.95 8.83 -4.04
N THR A 183 1.08 8.83 -5.36
CA THR A 183 -0.04 8.71 -6.31
C THR A 183 0.14 7.42 -7.11
N LEU A 184 -0.88 6.57 -7.11
CA LEU A 184 -1.02 5.44 -8.03
C LEU A 184 -1.93 5.84 -9.18
N GLY A 185 -1.55 5.54 -10.41
CA GLY A 185 -2.32 6.00 -11.55
C GLY A 185 -2.20 5.11 -12.78
N LEU A 186 -3.19 5.27 -13.65
CA LEU A 186 -3.18 4.73 -15.01
C LEU A 186 -3.35 5.90 -15.99
N SER A 187 -2.43 6.04 -16.93
CA SER A 187 -2.57 6.98 -18.04
C SER A 187 -3.18 6.29 -19.25
N SER A 188 -3.97 7.06 -19.98
CA SER A 188 -4.71 6.55 -21.14
C SER A 188 -3.79 6.09 -22.26
N VAL A 189 -3.95 4.85 -22.68
CA VAL A 189 -3.43 4.27 -23.91
C VAL A 189 -4.55 3.96 -24.88
N THR A 190 -5.62 3.33 -24.38
CA THR A 190 -6.79 2.94 -25.16
C THR A 190 -8.04 3.74 -24.82
N GLY A 191 -8.02 4.50 -23.71
CA GLY A 191 -9.18 5.18 -23.16
C GLY A 191 -10.18 4.22 -22.52
N GLY A 192 -9.70 3.07 -22.08
CA GLY A 192 -10.53 2.00 -21.56
C GLY A 192 -10.81 2.07 -20.06
N THR A 193 -11.51 1.06 -19.59
CA THR A 193 -11.98 0.96 -18.20
C THR A 193 -11.51 -0.35 -17.57
N GLY A 194 -11.56 -0.42 -16.24
CA GLY A 194 -11.26 -1.63 -15.51
C GLY A 194 -11.21 -1.46 -14.01
N MET A 195 -10.65 -2.47 -13.34
CA MET A 195 -10.47 -2.51 -11.89
C MET A 195 -9.05 -2.97 -11.58
N MET A 196 -8.33 -2.17 -10.79
CA MET A 196 -7.06 -2.55 -10.20
C MET A 196 -7.23 -2.86 -8.72
N TYR A 197 -6.32 -3.66 -8.20
CA TYR A 197 -6.16 -3.91 -6.78
C TYR A 197 -4.70 -3.63 -6.42
N PHE A 198 -4.48 -2.92 -5.32
CA PHE A 198 -3.17 -2.60 -4.79
C PHE A 198 -3.06 -3.05 -3.34
N ASP A 199 -1.87 -3.49 -2.98
CA ASP A 199 -1.59 -3.98 -1.63
C ASP A 199 -0.11 -3.81 -1.29
N ASP A 200 0.25 -3.89 -0.03
CA ASP A 200 1.64 -4.00 0.44
C ASP A 200 2.60 -2.97 -0.18
N ILE A 201 2.31 -1.68 0.01
CA ILE A 201 3.21 -0.61 -0.39
C ILE A 201 4.30 -0.47 0.67
N ARG A 202 5.53 -0.88 0.33
CA ARG A 202 6.65 -1.00 1.28
C ARG A 202 7.94 -0.44 0.72
N LEU A 203 8.84 -0.02 1.62
CA LEU A 203 10.20 0.36 1.27
C LEU A 203 11.18 -0.70 1.76
N TYR A 204 12.10 -1.09 0.90
CA TYR A 204 13.13 -2.08 1.21
C TYR A 204 14.53 -1.50 1.06
N PRO A 205 15.50 -1.95 1.91
CA PRO A 205 16.91 -1.79 1.64
C PRO A 205 17.30 -2.67 0.44
N PRO A 206 18.50 -2.48 -0.15
CA PRO A 206 19.00 -3.38 -1.18
C PRO A 206 18.93 -4.82 -0.69
N GLN A 207 18.39 -5.70 -1.51
CA GLN A 207 18.45 -7.13 -1.22
C GLN A 207 19.90 -7.60 -1.42
N PRO A 208 20.44 -8.44 -0.53
CA PRO A 208 21.81 -8.90 -0.59
C PRO A 208 22.08 -9.81 -1.81
#